data_79e7b1cc16404dec52b5ecd94500dc09
#
_entry.id   79e7b1cc16404dec52b5ecd94500dc09
#
_cell.length_a   1.000
_cell.length_b   1.000
_cell.length_c   1.000
_cell.angle_alpha   90.00
_cell.angle_beta   90.00
_cell.angle_gamma   90.00
#
_symmetry.space_group_name_H-M   'P 1'
#
loop_
_entity.id
_entity.type
_entity.pdbx_description
1 polymer ?
#
loop_
_entity_poly.entity_id
_entity_poly.type
_entity_poly.pdbx_seq_one_letter_code
_entity_poly.pdbx_strand_id
1 'polypeptide(L)'
;MVTYGVVKELQDNETSYRLEGIAFGLADGLIMSLGLIIGVAEATTDPRLVIIAGIIGGFANAFGNSIGFYMSQSAERGLQIHETTEHGINTKVHSKKEIYLNSAFAFLCSIIISIALLSPFILLNMTIAVISAFTFGILVAFFLGLYIGKLCQENRWISGLKYAFIAFLGAIISHLVADLLTIL
;
A
#
# COMPACT_ATOMS: atom_id res chain seq x y z
N MET A 1 18.73 -28.98 -20.21
CA MET A 1 18.28 -28.93 -18.81
C MET A 1 18.71 -27.65 -18.09
N VAL A 2 19.89 -27.12 -18.37
CA VAL A 2 20.42 -25.86 -17.80
C VAL A 2 19.59 -24.63 -18.20
N THR A 3 19.11 -24.55 -19.45
CA THR A 3 18.34 -23.40 -19.97
C THR A 3 16.98 -23.21 -19.30
N TYR A 4 16.30 -24.31 -18.90
CA TYR A 4 15.00 -24.25 -18.26
C TYR A 4 15.08 -23.73 -16.80
N GLY A 5 16.16 -24.09 -16.10
CA GLY A 5 16.43 -23.58 -14.75
C GLY A 5 16.71 -22.07 -14.75
N VAL A 6 17.53 -21.59 -15.67
CA VAL A 6 17.87 -20.17 -15.83
C VAL A 6 16.65 -19.33 -16.22
N VAL A 7 15.80 -19.82 -17.14
CA VAL A 7 14.56 -19.11 -17.54
C VAL A 7 13.57 -19.06 -16.39
N LYS A 8 13.43 -20.13 -15.59
CA LYS A 8 12.56 -20.15 -14.42
C LYS A 8 13.06 -19.21 -13.32
N GLU A 9 14.37 -19.17 -13.09
CA GLU A 9 15.02 -18.28 -12.11
C GLU A 9 14.88 -16.80 -12.53
N LEU A 10 14.95 -16.50 -13.83
CA LEU A 10 14.70 -15.15 -14.36
C LEU A 10 13.22 -14.75 -14.26
N GLN A 11 12.27 -15.68 -14.48
CA GLN A 11 10.84 -15.44 -14.32
C GLN A 11 10.44 -15.27 -12.85
N ASP A 12 10.96 -16.10 -11.95
CA ASP A 12 10.71 -15.98 -10.51
C ASP A 12 11.27 -14.65 -9.97
N ASN A 13 12.38 -14.18 -10.53
CA ASN A 13 12.98 -12.90 -10.23
C ASN A 13 12.11 -11.72 -10.72
N GLU A 14 11.64 -11.69 -11.97
CA GLU A 14 10.79 -10.61 -12.49
C GLU A 14 9.47 -10.49 -11.71
N THR A 15 8.90 -11.60 -11.29
CA THR A 15 7.65 -11.61 -10.51
C THR A 15 7.88 -11.10 -9.09
N SER A 16 9.01 -11.43 -8.47
CA SER A 16 9.34 -11.01 -7.10
C SER A 16 9.48 -9.48 -7.00
N TYR A 17 10.12 -8.82 -7.96
CA TYR A 17 10.33 -7.37 -7.92
C TYR A 17 9.04 -6.55 -8.03
N ARG A 18 8.12 -6.97 -8.89
CA ARG A 18 6.82 -6.27 -9.06
C ARG A 18 5.97 -6.34 -7.80
N LEU A 19 6.15 -7.37 -6.98
CA LEU A 19 5.38 -7.58 -5.76
C LEU A 19 5.69 -6.54 -4.68
N GLU A 20 6.92 -6.03 -4.62
CA GLU A 20 7.30 -5.02 -3.61
C GLU A 20 6.51 -3.72 -3.81
N GLY A 21 6.51 -3.17 -5.03
CA GLY A 21 5.76 -1.96 -5.35
C GLY A 21 4.25 -2.13 -5.19
N ILE A 22 3.71 -3.30 -5.60
CA ILE A 22 2.29 -3.62 -5.43
C ILE A 22 1.93 -3.71 -3.94
N ALA A 23 2.68 -4.48 -3.16
CA ALA A 23 2.41 -4.68 -1.74
C ALA A 23 2.52 -3.36 -0.97
N PHE A 24 3.55 -2.57 -1.24
CA PHE A 24 3.76 -1.25 -0.64
C PHE A 24 2.60 -0.30 -1.00
N GLY A 25 2.29 -0.16 -2.29
CA GLY A 25 1.23 0.74 -2.74
C GLY A 25 -0.16 0.37 -2.21
N LEU A 26 -0.48 -0.92 -2.16
CA LEU A 26 -1.74 -1.40 -1.58
C LEU A 26 -1.80 -1.15 -0.07
N ALA A 27 -0.76 -1.49 0.67
CA ALA A 27 -0.75 -1.36 2.13
C ALA A 27 -0.83 0.10 2.56
N ASP A 28 0.02 0.96 2.01
CA ASP A 28 0.06 2.37 2.39
C ASP A 28 -1.16 3.13 1.86
N GLY A 29 -1.55 2.90 0.60
CA GLY A 29 -2.75 3.48 0.01
C GLY A 29 -4.02 3.11 0.80
N LEU A 30 -4.11 1.86 1.28
CA LEU A 30 -5.22 1.38 2.11
C LEU A 30 -5.29 2.12 3.45
N ILE A 31 -4.19 2.12 4.21
CA ILE A 31 -4.14 2.69 5.56
C ILE A 31 -4.40 4.19 5.51
N MET A 32 -3.74 4.89 4.60
CA MET A 32 -3.90 6.34 4.43
C MET A 32 -5.31 6.70 3.99
N SER A 33 -5.83 6.04 2.96
CA SER A 33 -7.17 6.36 2.45
C SER A 33 -8.26 6.01 3.46
N LEU A 34 -8.15 4.87 4.14
CA LEU A 34 -9.11 4.49 5.18
C LEU A 34 -9.12 5.50 6.32
N GLY A 35 -7.95 5.92 6.79
CA GLY A 35 -7.81 6.94 7.83
C GLY A 35 -8.38 8.29 7.42
N LEU A 36 -8.03 8.76 6.20
CA LEU A 36 -8.53 10.02 5.67
C LEU A 36 -10.05 10.01 5.49
N ILE A 37 -10.59 8.96 4.89
CA ILE A 37 -12.03 8.82 4.62
C ILE A 37 -12.81 8.83 5.93
N ILE A 38 -12.38 8.04 6.92
CA ILE A 38 -13.06 7.97 8.22
C ILE A 38 -12.94 9.32 8.94
N GLY A 39 -11.76 9.91 8.98
CA GLY A 39 -11.54 11.19 9.64
C GLY A 39 -12.34 12.33 9.03
N VAL A 40 -12.41 12.42 7.70
CA VAL A 40 -13.24 13.45 7.04
C VAL A 40 -14.74 13.15 7.18
N ALA A 41 -15.15 11.89 7.12
CA ALA A 41 -16.54 11.50 7.29
C ALA A 41 -17.09 11.79 8.69
N GLU A 42 -16.23 11.80 9.71
CA GLU A 42 -16.59 12.21 11.06
C GLU A 42 -16.79 13.74 11.16
N ALA A 43 -15.96 14.49 10.45
CA ALA A 43 -15.98 15.95 10.48
C ALA A 43 -17.10 16.57 9.60
N THR A 44 -17.76 15.79 8.73
CA THR A 44 -18.77 16.32 7.82
C THR A 44 -19.91 15.33 7.56
N THR A 45 -21.10 15.86 7.29
CA THR A 45 -22.26 15.07 6.83
C THR A 45 -22.39 15.05 5.30
N ASP A 46 -21.54 15.77 4.56
CA ASP A 46 -21.57 15.84 3.11
C ASP A 46 -20.64 14.81 2.47
N PRO A 47 -21.16 13.77 1.80
CA PRO A 47 -20.33 12.76 1.12
C PRO A 47 -19.43 13.34 0.03
N ARG A 48 -19.80 14.49 -0.55
CA ARG A 48 -18.99 15.14 -1.61
C ARG A 48 -17.66 15.61 -1.06
N LEU A 49 -17.64 16.14 0.17
CA LEU A 49 -16.39 16.56 0.82
C LEU A 49 -15.48 15.38 1.09
N VAL A 50 -16.03 14.24 1.50
CA VAL A 50 -15.27 13.00 1.68
C VAL A 50 -14.65 12.53 0.35
N ILE A 51 -15.43 12.56 -0.74
CA ILE A 51 -14.95 12.17 -2.07
C ILE A 51 -13.85 13.11 -2.53
N ILE A 52 -14.04 14.43 -2.43
CA ILE A 52 -13.05 15.43 -2.87
C ILE A 52 -11.76 15.29 -2.07
N ALA A 53 -11.84 15.23 -0.74
CA ALA A 53 -10.70 15.04 0.13
C ALA A 53 -9.97 13.73 -0.14
N GLY A 54 -10.75 12.64 -0.32
CA GLY A 54 -10.21 11.32 -0.60
C GLY A 54 -9.51 11.23 -1.96
N ILE A 55 -10.05 11.87 -3.01
CA ILE A 55 -9.39 11.92 -4.32
C ILE A 55 -8.09 12.73 -4.22
N ILE A 56 -8.13 13.95 -3.67
CA ILE A 56 -6.95 14.81 -3.56
C ILE A 56 -5.89 14.14 -2.68
N GLY A 57 -6.28 13.66 -1.49
CA GLY A 57 -5.38 12.98 -0.56
C GLY A 57 -4.83 11.67 -1.14
N GLY A 58 -5.66 10.87 -1.79
CA GLY A 58 -5.25 9.63 -2.44
C GLY A 58 -4.23 9.86 -3.55
N PHE A 59 -4.42 10.89 -4.38
CA PHE A 59 -3.43 11.30 -5.39
C PHE A 59 -2.12 11.77 -4.77
N ALA A 60 -2.18 12.68 -3.78
CA ALA A 60 -0.99 13.18 -3.09
C ALA A 60 -0.19 12.04 -2.44
N ASN A 61 -0.90 11.11 -1.79
CA ASN A 61 -0.30 9.92 -1.20
C ASN A 61 0.35 9.02 -2.24
N ALA A 62 -0.33 8.73 -3.35
CA ALA A 62 0.19 7.89 -4.42
C ALA A 62 1.48 8.47 -5.04
N PHE A 63 1.54 9.80 -5.23
CA PHE A 63 2.76 10.47 -5.67
C PHE A 63 3.87 10.36 -4.62
N GLY A 64 3.57 10.63 -3.35
CA GLY A 64 4.53 10.49 -2.24
C GLY A 64 5.11 9.09 -2.17
N ASN A 65 4.26 8.08 -2.26
CA ASN A 65 4.63 6.66 -2.26
C ASN A 65 5.53 6.30 -3.44
N SER A 66 5.16 6.73 -4.64
CA SER A 66 5.94 6.44 -5.83
C SER A 66 7.35 7.05 -5.76
N ILE A 67 7.43 8.31 -5.36
CA ILE A 67 8.71 9.02 -5.25
C ILE A 67 9.54 8.45 -4.10
N GLY A 68 8.93 8.25 -2.92
CA GLY A 68 9.61 7.69 -1.75
C GLY A 68 10.15 6.29 -2.01
N PHE A 69 9.37 5.44 -2.67
CA PHE A 69 9.79 4.11 -3.05
C PHE A 69 10.94 4.13 -4.07
N TYR A 70 10.86 4.99 -5.09
CA TYR A 70 11.92 5.22 -6.06
C TYR A 70 13.23 5.66 -5.39
N MET A 71 13.15 6.63 -4.47
CA MET A 71 14.32 7.13 -3.75
C MET A 71 14.94 6.05 -2.86
N SER A 72 14.14 5.32 -2.13
CA SER A 72 14.58 4.23 -1.24
C SER A 72 15.31 3.14 -2.03
N GLN A 73 14.70 2.63 -3.10
CA GLN A 73 15.34 1.60 -3.94
C GLN A 73 16.56 2.11 -4.70
N SER A 74 16.58 3.40 -5.06
CA SER A 74 17.76 4.01 -5.69
C SER A 74 18.94 4.12 -4.73
N ALA A 75 18.67 4.46 -3.47
CA ALA A 75 19.69 4.49 -2.40
C ALA A 75 20.22 3.08 -2.11
N GLU A 76 19.34 2.09 -2.00
CA GLU A 76 19.70 0.70 -1.79
C GLU A 76 20.59 0.18 -2.94
N ARG A 77 20.22 0.48 -4.20
CA ARG A 77 21.05 0.17 -5.36
C ARG A 77 22.45 0.78 -5.25
N GLY A 78 22.56 2.02 -4.78
CA GLY A 78 23.85 2.69 -4.54
C GLY A 78 24.71 1.92 -3.56
N LEU A 79 24.13 1.48 -2.43
CA LEU A 79 24.82 0.65 -1.44
C LEU A 79 25.25 -0.71 -2.00
N GLN A 80 24.38 -1.39 -2.74
CA GLN A 80 24.68 -2.68 -3.37
C GLN A 80 25.86 -2.59 -4.34
N ILE A 81 25.95 -1.50 -5.13
CA ILE A 81 27.08 -1.24 -6.03
C ILE A 81 28.36 -1.03 -5.23
N HIS A 82 28.30 -0.23 -4.15
CA HIS A 82 29.44 0.06 -3.29
C HIS A 82 29.98 -1.22 -2.65
N GLU A 83 29.14 -2.05 -2.05
CA GLU A 83 29.50 -3.32 -1.44
C GLU A 83 30.14 -4.29 -2.46
N THR A 84 29.56 -4.35 -3.66
CA THR A 84 30.10 -5.21 -4.73
C THR A 84 31.48 -4.74 -5.18
N THR A 85 31.70 -3.42 -5.27
CA THR A 85 32.93 -2.84 -5.82
C THR A 85 34.06 -2.81 -4.78
N GLU A 86 33.79 -2.48 -3.53
CA GLU A 86 34.82 -2.31 -2.51
C GLU A 86 35.11 -3.58 -1.71
N HIS A 87 34.09 -4.40 -1.48
CA HIS A 87 34.23 -5.60 -0.64
C HIS A 87 34.22 -6.92 -1.42
N GLY A 88 34.04 -6.86 -2.75
CA GLY A 88 33.98 -8.07 -3.59
C GLY A 88 32.78 -8.98 -3.25
N ILE A 89 31.80 -8.48 -2.51
CA ILE A 89 30.59 -9.22 -2.13
C ILE A 89 29.68 -9.27 -3.35
N ASN A 90 29.38 -10.45 -3.84
CA ASN A 90 28.48 -10.62 -4.99
C ASN A 90 27.03 -10.45 -4.56
N THR A 91 26.61 -9.18 -4.34
CA THR A 91 25.22 -8.81 -4.03
C THR A 91 24.46 -8.61 -5.33
N LYS A 92 23.18 -8.99 -5.31
CA LYS A 92 22.29 -8.74 -6.43
C LYS A 92 21.91 -7.26 -6.47
N VAL A 93 22.34 -6.58 -7.53
CA VAL A 93 22.08 -5.14 -7.71
C VAL A 93 20.75 -4.94 -8.44
N HIS A 94 19.84 -4.19 -7.85
CA HIS A 94 18.57 -3.80 -8.49
C HIS A 94 18.81 -3.08 -9.82
N SER A 95 18.06 -3.44 -10.85
CA SER A 95 18.14 -2.74 -12.12
C SER A 95 17.35 -1.42 -12.05
N LYS A 96 17.78 -0.41 -12.82
CA LYS A 96 17.00 0.86 -12.91
C LYS A 96 15.57 0.62 -13.39
N LYS A 97 15.37 -0.33 -14.32
CA LYS A 97 14.05 -0.68 -14.84
C LYS A 97 13.14 -1.24 -13.75
N GLU A 98 13.66 -2.09 -12.87
CA GLU A 98 12.93 -2.64 -11.72
C GLU A 98 12.48 -1.54 -10.78
N ILE A 99 13.36 -0.60 -10.44
CA ILE A 99 13.05 0.54 -9.58
C ILE A 99 11.90 1.38 -10.16
N TYR A 100 11.96 1.71 -11.45
CA TYR A 100 10.89 2.45 -12.12
C TYR A 100 9.56 1.71 -12.14
N LEU A 101 9.58 0.41 -12.44
CA LEU A 101 8.38 -0.41 -12.47
C LEU A 101 7.73 -0.54 -11.09
N ASN A 102 8.53 -0.82 -10.05
CA ASN A 102 8.05 -0.91 -8.68
C ASN A 102 7.42 0.41 -8.21
N SER A 103 8.06 1.55 -8.51
CA SER A 103 7.54 2.88 -8.18
C SER A 103 6.23 3.17 -8.90
N ALA A 104 6.12 2.78 -10.18
CA ALA A 104 4.89 2.90 -10.95
C ALA A 104 3.76 2.01 -10.40
N PHE A 105 4.08 0.77 -9.99
CA PHE A 105 3.12 -0.11 -9.34
C PHE A 105 2.68 0.42 -7.97
N ALA A 106 3.60 0.98 -7.18
CA ALA A 106 3.26 1.62 -5.91
C ALA A 106 2.25 2.77 -6.13
N PHE A 107 2.47 3.61 -7.13
CA PHE A 107 1.54 4.67 -7.51
C PHE A 107 0.17 4.13 -7.90
N LEU A 108 0.13 3.21 -8.88
CA LEU A 108 -1.13 2.70 -9.43
C LEU A 108 -1.95 1.95 -8.37
N CYS A 109 -1.30 1.11 -7.56
CA CYS A 109 -1.98 0.35 -6.52
C CYS A 109 -2.53 1.27 -5.42
N SER A 110 -1.81 2.32 -5.03
CA SER A 110 -2.30 3.32 -4.08
C SER A 110 -3.54 4.05 -4.60
N ILE A 111 -3.57 4.42 -5.88
CA ILE A 111 -4.75 5.05 -6.50
C ILE A 111 -5.93 4.08 -6.58
N ILE A 112 -5.70 2.86 -7.04
CA ILE A 112 -6.76 1.87 -7.20
C ILE A 112 -7.45 1.60 -5.88
N ILE A 113 -6.70 1.39 -4.80
CA ILE A 113 -7.29 1.11 -3.50
C ILE A 113 -8.01 2.34 -2.93
N SER A 114 -7.48 3.55 -3.15
CA SER A 114 -8.13 4.79 -2.72
C SER A 114 -9.49 4.99 -3.40
N ILE A 115 -9.56 4.77 -4.72
CA ILE A 115 -10.82 4.85 -5.48
C ILE A 115 -11.79 3.76 -5.03
N ALA A 116 -11.31 2.55 -4.77
CA ALA A 116 -12.14 1.45 -4.30
C ALA A 116 -12.79 1.76 -2.94
N LEU A 117 -12.04 2.36 -2.01
CA LEU A 117 -12.55 2.78 -0.70
C LEU A 117 -13.53 3.96 -0.78
N LEU A 118 -13.38 4.84 -1.78
CA LEU A 118 -14.29 5.96 -2.00
C LEU A 118 -15.59 5.57 -2.71
N SER A 119 -15.61 4.44 -3.42
CA SER A 119 -16.76 4.03 -4.22
C SER A 119 -18.08 3.94 -3.46
N PRO A 120 -18.15 3.50 -2.18
CA PRO A 120 -19.41 3.49 -1.43
C PRO A 120 -20.04 4.86 -1.24
N PHE A 121 -19.24 5.93 -1.15
CA PHE A 121 -19.73 7.29 -0.94
C PHE A 121 -20.43 7.89 -2.17
N ILE A 122 -20.26 7.28 -3.34
CA ILE A 122 -20.98 7.67 -4.57
C ILE A 122 -22.39 7.10 -4.60
N LEU A 123 -22.59 5.91 -4.02
CA LEU A 123 -23.79 5.11 -4.19
C LEU A 123 -24.67 5.01 -2.94
N LEU A 124 -24.10 5.21 -1.76
CA LEU A 124 -24.73 4.93 -0.48
C LEU A 124 -24.82 6.22 0.36
N ASN A 125 -25.74 6.21 1.33
CA ASN A 125 -25.80 7.27 2.34
C ASN A 125 -24.55 7.21 3.24
N MET A 126 -24.21 8.33 3.89
CA MET A 126 -22.98 8.53 4.65
C MET A 126 -22.68 7.40 5.63
N THR A 127 -23.64 7.02 6.48
CA THR A 127 -23.45 5.99 7.51
C THR A 127 -23.11 4.63 6.91
N ILE A 128 -23.86 4.21 5.88
CA ILE A 128 -23.63 2.93 5.21
C ILE A 128 -22.33 2.97 4.42
N ALA A 129 -21.98 4.10 3.80
CA ALA A 129 -20.74 4.28 3.07
C ALA A 129 -19.51 4.12 3.98
N VAL A 130 -19.53 4.74 5.16
CA VAL A 130 -18.45 4.61 6.17
C VAL A 130 -18.28 3.15 6.60
N ILE A 131 -19.39 2.49 6.99
CA ILE A 131 -19.35 1.09 7.42
C ILE A 131 -18.83 0.18 6.29
N SER A 132 -19.28 0.43 5.05
CA SER A 132 -18.86 -0.34 3.88
C SER A 132 -17.37 -0.14 3.57
N ALA A 133 -16.87 1.10 3.57
CA ALA A 133 -15.48 1.42 3.34
C ALA A 133 -14.58 0.81 4.43
N PHE A 134 -14.97 0.92 5.69
CA PHE A 134 -14.26 0.34 6.82
C PHE A 134 -14.18 -1.19 6.72
N THR A 135 -15.34 -1.85 6.50
CA THR A 135 -15.39 -3.32 6.38
C THR A 135 -14.56 -3.80 5.18
N PHE A 136 -14.72 -3.16 4.03
CA PHE A 136 -13.96 -3.47 2.82
C PHE A 136 -12.46 -3.27 3.04
N GLY A 137 -12.04 -2.16 3.68
CA GLY A 137 -10.65 -1.88 3.98
C GLY A 137 -10.01 -2.94 4.87
N ILE A 138 -10.69 -3.36 5.94
CA ILE A 138 -10.21 -4.43 6.83
C ILE A 138 -10.10 -5.77 6.10
N LEU A 139 -11.07 -6.10 5.24
CA LEU A 139 -11.01 -7.33 4.44
C LEU A 139 -9.83 -7.30 3.47
N VAL A 140 -9.61 -6.20 2.78
CA VAL A 140 -8.45 -6.05 1.87
C VAL A 140 -7.14 -6.16 2.65
N ALA A 141 -7.02 -5.51 3.82
CA ALA A 141 -5.84 -5.64 4.68
C ALA A 141 -5.59 -7.10 5.09
N PHE A 142 -6.65 -7.81 5.47
CA PHE A 142 -6.57 -9.22 5.84
C PHE A 142 -6.05 -10.08 4.68
N PHE A 143 -6.64 -9.96 3.49
CA PHE A 143 -6.22 -10.73 2.32
C PHE A 143 -4.80 -10.37 1.86
N LEU A 144 -4.43 -9.09 1.92
CA LEU A 144 -3.07 -8.65 1.66
C LEU A 144 -2.09 -9.30 2.66
N GLY A 145 -2.45 -9.33 3.93
CA GLY A 145 -1.66 -9.99 4.98
C GLY A 145 -1.54 -11.50 4.79
N LEU A 146 -2.61 -12.19 4.33
CA LEU A 146 -2.55 -13.62 3.95
C LEU A 146 -1.54 -13.85 2.82
N TYR A 147 -1.55 -12.96 1.83
CA TYR A 147 -0.67 -13.05 0.68
C TYR A 147 0.79 -12.81 1.06
N ILE A 148 1.08 -11.76 1.83
CA ILE A 148 2.43 -11.45 2.31
C ILE A 148 2.95 -12.56 3.23
N GLY A 149 2.13 -13.07 4.15
CA GLY A 149 2.51 -14.19 5.01
C GLY A 149 2.90 -15.44 4.23
N LYS A 150 2.21 -15.70 3.10
CA LYS A 150 2.58 -16.79 2.20
C LYS A 150 3.94 -16.55 1.53
N LEU A 151 4.22 -15.32 1.10
CA LEU A 151 5.50 -14.97 0.46
C LEU A 151 6.66 -15.04 1.44
N CYS A 152 6.47 -14.56 2.66
CA CYS A 152 7.49 -14.56 3.72
C CYS A 152 7.66 -15.93 4.41
N GLN A 153 6.94 -16.97 3.95
CA GLN A 153 6.93 -18.30 4.58
C GLN A 153 6.53 -18.29 6.06
N GLU A 154 5.75 -17.29 6.46
CA GLU A 154 5.14 -17.16 7.77
C GLU A 154 3.75 -17.82 7.82
N ASN A 155 3.19 -17.91 9.04
CA ASN A 155 1.80 -18.34 9.18
C ASN A 155 0.87 -17.28 8.58
N ARG A 156 0.31 -17.59 7.40
CA ARG A 156 -0.53 -16.66 6.63
C ARG A 156 -1.73 -16.13 7.42
N TRP A 157 -2.36 -16.95 8.27
CA TRP A 157 -3.51 -16.53 9.06
C TRP A 157 -3.12 -15.50 10.12
N ILE A 158 -1.97 -15.71 10.76
CA ILE A 158 -1.43 -14.76 11.74
C ILE A 158 -1.05 -13.46 11.03
N SER A 159 -0.40 -13.52 9.86
CA SER A 159 -0.07 -12.34 9.06
C SER A 159 -1.32 -11.61 8.60
N GLY A 160 -2.36 -12.31 8.13
CA GLY A 160 -3.65 -11.72 7.79
C GLY A 160 -4.27 -10.95 8.95
N LEU A 161 -4.32 -11.56 10.13
CA LEU A 161 -4.85 -10.92 11.34
C LEU A 161 -4.01 -9.71 11.79
N LYS A 162 -2.68 -9.78 11.68
CA LYS A 162 -1.79 -8.63 11.99
C LYS A 162 -2.12 -7.43 11.12
N TYR A 163 -2.21 -7.61 9.79
CA TYR A 163 -2.50 -6.52 8.85
C TYR A 163 -3.92 -5.96 9.04
N ALA A 164 -4.90 -6.82 9.25
CA ALA A 164 -6.27 -6.39 9.56
C ALA A 164 -6.32 -5.57 10.86
N PHE A 165 -5.59 -6.00 11.89
CA PHE A 165 -5.50 -5.30 13.17
C PHE A 165 -4.80 -3.93 13.03
N ILE A 166 -3.74 -3.84 12.23
CA ILE A 166 -3.06 -2.56 11.95
C ILE A 166 -4.00 -1.60 11.24
N ALA A 167 -4.73 -2.06 10.22
CA ALA A 167 -5.72 -1.24 9.51
C ALA A 167 -6.85 -0.78 10.44
N PHE A 168 -7.34 -1.66 11.31
CA PHE A 168 -8.34 -1.35 12.33
C PHE A 168 -7.84 -0.27 13.31
N LEU A 169 -6.61 -0.42 13.83
CA LEU A 169 -6.02 0.60 14.71
C LEU A 169 -5.84 1.94 14.00
N GLY A 170 -5.38 1.95 12.76
CA GLY A 170 -5.25 3.17 11.97
C GLY A 170 -6.58 3.89 11.81
N ALA A 171 -7.65 3.16 11.54
CA ALA A 171 -8.98 3.71 11.42
C ALA A 171 -9.52 4.29 12.76
N ILE A 172 -9.31 3.58 13.88
CA ILE A 172 -9.68 4.08 15.21
C ILE A 172 -8.91 5.35 15.56
N ILE A 173 -7.61 5.39 15.33
CA ILE A 173 -6.79 6.57 15.62
C ILE A 173 -7.29 7.76 14.79
N SER A 174 -7.59 7.56 13.52
CA SER A 174 -8.12 8.61 12.64
C SER A 174 -9.49 9.12 13.13
N HIS A 175 -10.38 8.22 13.54
CA HIS A 175 -11.67 8.58 14.13
C HIS A 175 -11.49 9.43 15.41
N LEU A 176 -10.65 8.99 16.35
CA LEU A 176 -10.40 9.71 17.60
C LEU A 176 -9.77 11.09 17.38
N VAL A 177 -8.85 11.20 16.40
CA VAL A 177 -8.23 12.49 16.03
C VAL A 177 -9.29 13.42 15.42
N ALA A 178 -10.14 12.91 14.55
CA ALA A 178 -11.21 13.70 13.94
C ALA A 178 -12.22 14.18 14.98
N ASP A 179 -12.66 13.29 15.88
CA ASP A 179 -13.59 13.64 16.97
C ASP A 179 -12.99 14.71 17.88
N LEU A 180 -11.73 14.58 18.25
CA LEU A 180 -11.03 15.60 19.06
C LEU A 180 -10.98 16.96 18.36
N LEU A 181 -10.73 17.00 17.04
CA LEU A 181 -10.65 18.24 16.26
C LEU A 181 -12.02 18.88 16.01
N THR A 182 -13.10 18.11 16.02
CA THR A 182 -14.47 18.64 15.87
C THR A 182 -15.03 19.25 17.15
N ILE A 183 -14.41 18.95 18.30
CA ILE A 183 -14.80 19.52 19.62
C ILE A 183 -14.06 20.86 19.89
N LEU A 184 -12.94 21.11 19.20
CA LEU A 184 -12.15 22.35 19.32
C LEU A 184 -12.71 23.45 18.44
#